data_e6cc9aa83c338abe169c6e26d0fd8902
#
_entry.id   e6cc9aa83c338abe169c6e26d0fd8902
#
_cell.length_a   1.000
_cell.length_b   1.000
_cell.length_c   1.000
_cell.angle_alpha   90.00
_cell.angle_beta   90.00
_cell.angle_gamma   90.00
#
_symmetry.space_group_name_H-M   'P 1'
#
loop_
_entity.id
_entity.type
_entity.pdbx_description
1 polymer ?
#
loop_
_entity_poly.entity_id
_entity_poly.type
_entity_poly.pdbx_seq_one_letter_code
_entity_poly.pdbx_strand_id
1 'polypeptide(L)'
;IDSKDSLVEALKESGIVGLGGAGFPTHVKFNVDPARIEYLVINGAECEPYVTSDTVTMVSRGSDMACALRELSKYLGIKNVIIGIESNKKAAIASMQQLSEEVKDACTMQVKVLPAVYPQGGEKVLIYHTTGKVVPVGKLPIDVGCIVVNCTTLAAMGTYLQTGMPLVEKCVTVD
;
A
#
# COMPACT_ATOMS: atom_id res chain seq x y z
N ILE A 1 -20.00 -3.75 -1.07
CA ILE A 1 -19.06 -4.88 -1.20
C ILE A 1 -19.47 -5.96 -0.23
N ASP A 2 -19.59 -7.19 -0.69
CA ASP A 2 -20.04 -8.34 0.10
C ASP A 2 -19.14 -9.58 -0.04
N SER A 3 -18.20 -9.53 -0.98
CA SER A 3 -17.29 -10.63 -1.31
C SER A 3 -15.95 -10.13 -1.87
N LYS A 4 -14.98 -11.05 -1.99
CA LYS A 4 -13.72 -10.77 -2.69
C LYS A 4 -13.97 -10.33 -4.14
N ASP A 5 -14.87 -11.01 -4.84
CA ASP A 5 -15.11 -10.74 -6.26
C ASP A 5 -15.75 -9.36 -6.46
N SER A 6 -16.68 -8.97 -5.58
CA SER A 6 -17.24 -7.62 -5.60
C SER A 6 -16.23 -6.54 -5.22
N LEU A 7 -15.27 -6.84 -4.34
CA LEU A 7 -14.16 -5.92 -4.06
C LEU A 7 -13.26 -5.74 -5.29
N VAL A 8 -12.90 -6.83 -5.96
CA VAL A 8 -12.06 -6.77 -7.17
C VAL A 8 -12.76 -6.02 -8.30
N GLU A 9 -14.06 -6.25 -8.49
CA GLU A 9 -14.83 -5.51 -9.51
C GLU A 9 -14.96 -4.03 -9.16
N ALA A 10 -15.21 -3.68 -7.89
CA ALA A 10 -15.21 -2.29 -7.43
C ALA A 10 -13.85 -1.60 -7.70
N LEU A 11 -12.73 -2.29 -7.43
CA LEU A 11 -11.40 -1.76 -7.74
C LEU A 11 -11.17 -1.61 -9.25
N LYS A 12 -11.78 -2.43 -10.09
CA LYS A 12 -11.70 -2.30 -11.54
C LYS A 12 -12.53 -1.10 -12.03
N GLU A 13 -13.74 -0.94 -11.54
CA GLU A 13 -14.61 0.21 -11.85
C GLU A 13 -14.00 1.55 -11.40
N SER A 14 -13.24 1.56 -10.30
CA SER A 14 -12.56 2.75 -9.79
C SER A 14 -11.52 3.33 -10.75
N GLY A 15 -11.02 2.55 -11.70
CA GLY A 15 -9.93 2.94 -12.59
C GLY A 15 -8.58 3.13 -11.89
N ILE A 16 -8.44 2.72 -10.62
CA ILE A 16 -7.22 2.92 -9.86
C ILE A 16 -6.09 2.04 -10.40
N VAL A 17 -4.97 2.68 -10.69
CA VAL A 17 -3.71 2.05 -11.09
C VAL A 17 -2.63 2.36 -10.05
N GLY A 18 -1.49 1.68 -10.15
CA GLY A 18 -0.34 1.94 -9.27
C GLY A 18 0.17 3.37 -9.42
N LEU A 19 -0.01 4.20 -8.40
CA LEU A 19 0.33 5.63 -8.39
C LEU A 19 1.80 5.92 -8.05
N GLY A 20 2.55 4.90 -7.66
CA GLY A 20 4.00 4.98 -7.42
C GLY A 20 4.87 4.88 -8.68
N GLY A 21 4.30 5.05 -9.88
CA GLY A 21 5.02 5.12 -11.16
C GLY A 21 4.72 3.99 -12.15
N ALA A 22 4.51 2.76 -11.71
CA ALA A 22 4.35 1.59 -12.59
C ALA A 22 3.03 1.54 -13.37
N GLY A 23 1.98 2.24 -12.92
CA GLY A 23 0.67 2.27 -13.58
C GLY A 23 -0.04 0.90 -13.66
N PHE A 24 0.37 -0.09 -12.85
CA PHE A 24 -0.20 -1.43 -12.90
C PHE A 24 -1.64 -1.43 -12.36
N PRO A 25 -2.61 -2.08 -13.05
CA PRO A 25 -4.00 -2.09 -12.61
C PRO A 25 -4.17 -2.71 -11.22
N THR A 26 -4.75 -1.95 -10.30
CA THR A 26 -4.86 -2.36 -8.89
C THR A 26 -5.74 -3.59 -8.72
N HIS A 27 -6.86 -3.68 -9.45
CA HIS A 27 -7.75 -4.84 -9.41
C HIS A 27 -7.05 -6.15 -9.81
N VAL A 28 -6.10 -6.12 -10.76
CA VAL A 28 -5.32 -7.30 -11.14
C VAL A 28 -4.39 -7.73 -10.02
N LYS A 29 -3.77 -6.75 -9.33
CA LYS A 29 -2.87 -7.01 -8.20
C LYS A 29 -3.59 -7.72 -7.03
N PHE A 30 -4.84 -7.36 -6.76
CA PHE A 30 -5.63 -7.94 -5.68
C PHE A 30 -6.50 -9.13 -6.10
N ASN A 31 -6.58 -9.46 -7.38
CA ASN A 31 -7.27 -10.65 -7.86
C ASN A 31 -6.40 -11.91 -7.75
N VAL A 32 -6.08 -12.28 -6.53
CA VAL A 32 -5.24 -13.43 -6.19
C VAL A 32 -5.98 -14.35 -5.22
N ASP A 33 -5.50 -15.59 -5.07
CA ASP A 33 -6.00 -16.48 -4.03
C ASP A 33 -5.61 -15.94 -2.65
N PRO A 34 -6.58 -15.64 -1.75
CA PRO A 34 -6.29 -15.16 -0.40
C PRO A 34 -5.34 -16.05 0.40
N ALA A 35 -5.39 -17.37 0.19
CA ALA A 35 -4.51 -18.33 0.87
C ALA A 35 -3.03 -18.13 0.55
N ARG A 36 -2.70 -17.44 -0.55
CA ARG A 36 -1.32 -17.13 -0.94
C ARG A 36 -0.78 -15.85 -0.30
N ILE A 37 -1.63 -15.05 0.36
CA ILE A 37 -1.24 -13.75 0.92
C ILE A 37 -0.74 -13.97 2.34
N GLU A 38 0.55 -13.72 2.57
CA GLU A 38 1.14 -13.70 3.90
C GLU A 38 1.32 -12.27 4.41
N TYR A 39 1.75 -11.35 3.53
CA TYR A 39 1.98 -9.95 3.85
C TYR A 39 1.41 -9.01 2.80
N LEU A 40 0.77 -7.93 3.26
CA LEU A 40 0.58 -6.71 2.49
C LEU A 40 1.71 -5.76 2.84
N VAL A 41 2.54 -5.43 1.87
CA VAL A 41 3.64 -4.47 2.02
C VAL A 41 3.21 -3.14 1.41
N ILE A 42 3.10 -2.10 2.25
CA ILE A 42 2.79 -0.75 1.81
C ILE A 42 4.10 -0.03 1.52
N ASN A 43 4.25 0.45 0.30
CA ASN A 43 5.39 1.24 -0.11
C ASN A 43 5.17 2.72 0.26
N GLY A 44 5.81 3.15 1.34
CA GLY A 44 5.93 4.55 1.77
C GLY A 44 7.36 5.08 1.63
N ALA A 45 8.24 4.33 0.96
CA ALA A 45 9.62 4.73 0.68
C ALA A 45 9.67 5.60 -0.58
N GLU A 46 9.72 6.91 -0.38
CA GLU A 46 9.78 7.94 -1.40
C GLU A 46 11.24 8.37 -1.56
N CYS A 47 12.02 7.51 -2.24
CA CYS A 47 13.48 7.63 -2.30
C CYS A 47 14.01 8.54 -3.43
N GLU A 48 13.15 9.01 -4.31
CA GLU A 48 13.50 9.96 -5.35
C GLU A 48 13.73 11.35 -4.73
N PRO A 49 14.84 12.04 -5.09
CA PRO A 49 15.11 13.37 -4.57
C PRO A 49 13.98 14.37 -4.86
N TYR A 50 13.64 15.17 -3.86
CA TYR A 50 12.63 16.24 -3.91
C TYR A 50 11.17 15.79 -4.06
N VAL A 51 10.87 14.51 -4.29
CA VAL A 51 9.49 13.99 -4.32
C VAL A 51 8.93 13.91 -2.91
N THR A 52 7.69 14.42 -2.72
CA THR A 52 7.02 14.51 -1.42
C THR A 52 5.54 14.13 -1.43
N SER A 53 5.01 13.67 -2.56
CA SER A 53 3.59 13.35 -2.73
C SER A 53 3.11 12.22 -1.82
N ASP A 54 3.92 11.17 -1.67
CA ASP A 54 3.61 10.03 -0.80
C ASP A 54 3.72 10.42 0.68
N THR A 55 4.69 11.27 1.05
CA THR A 55 4.81 11.83 2.39
C THR A 55 3.55 12.62 2.76
N VAL A 56 3.07 13.51 1.86
CA VAL A 56 1.83 14.27 2.08
C VAL A 56 0.64 13.33 2.23
N THR A 57 0.52 12.31 1.40
CA THR A 57 -0.55 11.32 1.48
C THR A 57 -0.55 10.61 2.83
N MET A 58 0.58 10.11 3.30
CA MET A 58 0.69 9.41 4.58
C MET A 58 0.31 10.30 5.77
N VAL A 59 0.59 11.62 5.70
CA VAL A 59 0.25 12.55 6.77
C VAL A 59 -1.21 12.98 6.74
N SER A 60 -1.82 13.13 5.55
CA SER A 60 -3.14 13.75 5.40
C SER A 60 -4.29 12.78 5.14
N ARG A 61 -4.00 11.54 4.70
CA ARG A 61 -5.03 10.59 4.24
C ARG A 61 -5.04 9.26 4.99
N GLY A 62 -4.70 9.29 6.28
CA GLY A 62 -4.70 8.10 7.14
C GLY A 62 -6.06 7.40 7.22
N SER A 63 -7.17 8.16 7.30
CA SER A 63 -8.53 7.61 7.34
C SER A 63 -8.90 6.84 6.07
N ASP A 64 -8.48 7.31 4.91
CA ASP A 64 -8.69 6.59 3.65
C ASP A 64 -7.90 5.27 3.64
N MET A 65 -6.64 5.32 4.07
CA MET A 65 -5.82 4.11 4.18
C MET A 65 -6.43 3.11 5.17
N ALA A 66 -6.96 3.58 6.31
CA ALA A 66 -7.65 2.74 7.30
C ALA A 66 -8.86 2.02 6.68
N CYS A 67 -9.68 2.74 5.93
CA CYS A 67 -10.81 2.14 5.23
C CYS A 67 -10.37 1.03 4.27
N ALA A 68 -9.40 1.31 3.41
CA ALA A 68 -8.87 0.31 2.48
C ALA A 68 -8.32 -0.93 3.21
N LEU A 69 -7.57 -0.74 4.30
CA LEU A 69 -7.01 -1.85 5.09
C LEU A 69 -8.10 -2.71 5.72
N ARG A 70 -9.17 -2.12 6.25
CA ARG A 70 -10.31 -2.87 6.80
C ARG A 70 -11.01 -3.71 5.74
N GLU A 71 -11.27 -3.14 4.56
CA GLU A 71 -11.92 -3.88 3.46
C GLU A 71 -11.01 -4.99 2.90
N LEU A 72 -9.72 -4.73 2.72
CA LEU A 72 -8.74 -5.74 2.31
C LEU A 72 -8.60 -6.87 3.34
N SER A 73 -8.57 -6.54 4.64
CA SER A 73 -8.56 -7.54 5.71
C SER A 73 -9.82 -8.39 5.71
N LYS A 74 -10.97 -7.76 5.55
CA LYS A 74 -12.28 -8.43 5.57
C LYS A 74 -12.48 -9.40 4.41
N TYR A 75 -12.15 -8.98 3.19
CA TYR A 75 -12.49 -9.76 1.98
C TYR A 75 -11.34 -10.58 1.40
N LEU A 76 -10.09 -10.20 1.70
CA LEU A 76 -8.91 -10.97 1.28
C LEU A 76 -8.19 -11.65 2.45
N GLY A 77 -8.70 -11.51 3.67
CA GLY A 77 -8.11 -12.17 4.84
C GLY A 77 -6.72 -11.65 5.21
N ILE A 78 -6.36 -10.43 4.78
CA ILE A 78 -5.04 -9.86 5.06
C ILE A 78 -4.91 -9.56 6.56
N LYS A 79 -3.99 -10.25 7.23
CA LYS A 79 -3.73 -10.10 8.66
C LYS A 79 -2.44 -9.37 8.98
N ASN A 80 -1.42 -9.50 8.14
CA ASN A 80 -0.11 -8.92 8.37
C ASN A 80 0.15 -7.81 7.35
N VAL A 81 0.30 -6.61 7.84
CA VAL A 81 0.58 -5.41 7.05
C VAL A 81 1.92 -4.82 7.51
N ILE A 82 2.79 -4.47 6.58
CA ILE A 82 4.04 -3.78 6.89
C ILE A 82 4.16 -2.58 5.98
N ILE A 83 4.35 -1.39 6.55
CA ILE A 83 4.70 -0.21 5.78
C ILE A 83 6.18 0.11 5.93
N GLY A 84 6.90 0.24 4.81
CA GLY A 84 8.28 0.71 4.78
C GLY A 84 8.34 2.21 4.54
N ILE A 85 9.00 2.96 5.44
CA ILE A 85 9.13 4.42 5.37
C ILE A 85 10.59 4.79 5.67
N GLU A 86 11.15 5.74 4.94
CA GLU A 86 12.50 6.21 5.17
C GLU A 86 12.63 7.02 6.47
N SER A 87 13.79 6.87 7.14
CA SER A 87 14.06 7.45 8.47
C SER A 87 14.01 8.98 8.53
N ASN A 88 14.17 9.66 7.40
CA ASN A 88 14.07 11.11 7.26
C ASN A 88 12.62 11.63 7.21
N LYS A 89 11.59 10.76 7.05
CA LYS A 89 10.18 11.10 6.92
C LYS A 89 9.45 11.03 8.28
N LYS A 90 9.91 11.77 9.29
CA LYS A 90 9.44 11.65 10.69
C LYS A 90 7.93 11.85 10.86
N ALA A 91 7.35 12.83 10.16
CA ALA A 91 5.90 13.09 10.24
C ALA A 91 5.07 11.91 9.68
N ALA A 92 5.50 11.34 8.54
CA ALA A 92 4.87 10.16 7.97
C ALA A 92 4.97 8.94 8.88
N ILE A 93 6.14 8.73 9.50
CA ILE A 93 6.34 7.63 10.48
C ILE A 93 5.35 7.77 11.65
N ALA A 94 5.25 8.96 12.25
CA ALA A 94 4.33 9.20 13.36
C ALA A 94 2.86 8.99 12.95
N SER A 95 2.46 9.49 11.79
CA SER A 95 1.11 9.31 11.25
C SER A 95 0.78 7.83 11.00
N MET A 96 1.71 7.07 10.46
CA MET A 96 1.50 5.64 10.19
C MET A 96 1.54 4.78 11.45
N GLN A 97 2.28 5.19 12.49
CA GLN A 97 2.19 4.59 13.82
C GLN A 97 0.80 4.79 14.43
N GLN A 98 0.23 5.98 14.29
CA GLN A 98 -1.15 6.23 14.73
C GLN A 98 -2.15 5.39 13.93
N LEU A 99 -1.99 5.28 12.61
CA LEU A 99 -2.81 4.43 11.76
C LEU A 99 -2.73 2.96 12.21
N SER A 100 -1.55 2.46 12.59
CA SER A 100 -1.39 1.07 13.04
C SER A 100 -2.22 0.75 14.29
N GLU A 101 -2.37 1.70 15.20
CA GLU A 101 -3.26 1.56 16.37
C GLU A 101 -4.74 1.64 15.98
N GLU A 102 -5.07 2.46 14.99
CA GLU A 102 -6.45 2.63 14.51
C GLU A 102 -7.00 1.36 13.83
N VAL A 103 -6.16 0.61 13.13
CA VAL A 103 -6.58 -0.57 12.34
C VAL A 103 -6.34 -1.91 13.05
N LYS A 104 -5.93 -1.90 14.32
CA LYS A 104 -5.59 -3.11 15.09
C LYS A 104 -6.76 -4.10 15.26
N ASP A 105 -7.98 -3.65 15.09
CA ASP A 105 -9.20 -4.47 15.07
C ASP A 105 -9.30 -5.33 13.80
N ALA A 106 -8.69 -4.90 12.70
CA ALA A 106 -8.76 -5.56 11.40
C ALA A 106 -7.49 -6.35 11.06
N CYS A 107 -6.31 -5.75 11.28
CA CYS A 107 -5.02 -6.33 10.92
C CYS A 107 -3.91 -5.89 11.88
N THR A 108 -2.82 -6.65 11.90
CA THR A 108 -1.57 -6.25 12.58
C THR A 108 -0.72 -5.45 11.60
N MET A 109 -0.61 -4.14 11.83
CA MET A 109 0.21 -3.26 10.99
C MET A 109 1.50 -2.87 11.71
N GLN A 110 2.64 -3.04 11.03
CA GLN A 110 3.96 -2.65 11.51
C GLN A 110 4.52 -1.50 10.65
N VAL A 111 5.10 -0.51 11.32
CA VAL A 111 5.86 0.56 10.65
C VAL A 111 7.34 0.21 10.69
N LYS A 112 7.92 -0.09 9.53
CA LYS A 112 9.34 -0.40 9.37
C LYS A 112 10.08 0.85 8.90
N VAL A 113 10.92 1.38 9.80
CA VAL A 113 11.79 2.52 9.45
C VAL A 113 12.99 2.00 8.68
N LEU A 114 13.20 2.53 7.49
CA LEU A 114 14.24 2.12 6.54
C LEU A 114 15.30 3.21 6.40
N PRO A 115 16.55 2.85 6.06
CA PRO A 115 17.56 3.84 5.69
C PRO A 115 17.10 4.69 4.49
N ALA A 116 17.40 5.99 4.53
CA ALA A 116 17.12 6.92 3.43
C ALA A 116 18.19 6.77 2.34
N VAL A 117 18.08 5.73 1.53
CA VAL A 117 19.01 5.40 0.43
C VAL A 117 18.24 4.96 -0.81
N TYR A 118 18.77 5.28 -1.98
CA TYR A 118 18.21 4.81 -3.25
C TYR A 118 18.75 3.40 -3.59
N PRO A 119 17.95 2.45 -4.10
CA PRO A 119 16.52 2.50 -4.46
C PRO A 119 15.62 1.80 -3.41
N GLN A 120 15.47 2.38 -2.23
CA GLN A 120 14.71 1.77 -1.12
C GLN A 120 13.25 1.46 -1.47
N GLY A 121 12.63 2.28 -2.35
CA GLY A 121 11.25 2.09 -2.84
C GLY A 121 11.11 1.02 -3.93
N GLY A 122 12.19 0.42 -4.39
CA GLY A 122 12.13 -0.67 -5.37
C GLY A 122 11.38 -1.90 -4.79
N GLU A 123 10.37 -2.41 -5.50
CA GLU A 123 9.43 -3.41 -4.98
C GLU A 123 10.11 -4.63 -4.31
N LYS A 124 11.12 -5.23 -4.98
CA LYS A 124 11.84 -6.40 -4.44
C LYS A 124 12.78 -6.02 -3.28
N VAL A 125 13.38 -4.84 -3.33
CA VAL A 125 14.23 -4.29 -2.26
C VAL A 125 13.39 -4.05 -1.01
N LEU A 126 12.23 -3.43 -1.17
CA LEU A 126 11.28 -3.16 -0.10
C LEU A 126 10.80 -4.46 0.57
N ILE A 127 10.41 -5.49 -0.22
CA ILE A 127 10.00 -6.80 0.31
C ILE A 127 11.12 -7.38 1.18
N TYR A 128 12.35 -7.38 0.68
CA TYR A 128 13.49 -7.91 1.44
C TYR A 128 13.70 -7.16 2.76
N HIS A 129 13.73 -5.84 2.73
CA HIS A 129 13.97 -5.04 3.92
C HIS A 129 12.81 -5.07 4.94
N THR A 130 11.58 -5.29 4.49
CA THR A 130 10.42 -5.34 5.38
C THR A 130 10.15 -6.75 5.92
N THR A 131 10.22 -7.77 5.07
CA THR A 131 9.81 -9.14 5.41
C THR A 131 10.96 -10.14 5.53
N GLY A 132 12.17 -9.80 5.05
CA GLY A 132 13.30 -10.73 4.90
C GLY A 132 13.19 -11.69 3.72
N LYS A 133 12.09 -11.66 2.95
CA LYS A 133 11.86 -12.55 1.82
C LYS A 133 12.58 -12.06 0.56
N VAL A 134 13.10 -13.00 -0.20
CA VAL A 134 13.77 -12.73 -1.50
C VAL A 134 12.84 -13.17 -2.63
N VAL A 135 12.47 -12.24 -3.51
CA VAL A 135 11.72 -12.54 -4.73
C VAL A 135 12.69 -12.99 -5.82
N PRO A 136 12.68 -14.25 -6.24
CA PRO A 136 13.61 -14.76 -7.26
C PRO A 136 13.47 -14.03 -8.60
N VAL A 137 14.48 -14.16 -9.44
CA VAL A 137 14.43 -13.63 -10.82
C VAL A 137 13.29 -14.30 -11.58
N GLY A 138 12.51 -13.51 -12.31
CA GLY A 138 11.34 -14.01 -13.07
C GLY A 138 10.09 -14.32 -12.22
N LYS A 139 10.15 -14.17 -10.90
CA LYS A 139 9.01 -14.37 -10.00
C LYS A 139 8.37 -13.05 -9.59
N LEU A 140 7.09 -13.13 -9.22
CA LEU A 140 6.29 -12.01 -8.72
C LEU A 140 6.29 -11.99 -7.17
N PRO A 141 6.00 -10.85 -6.54
CA PRO A 141 5.85 -10.75 -5.09
C PRO A 141 4.91 -11.79 -4.48
N ILE A 142 3.80 -12.10 -5.15
CA ILE A 142 2.83 -13.10 -4.68
C ILE A 142 3.41 -14.52 -4.61
N ASP A 143 4.46 -14.83 -5.37
CA ASP A 143 5.11 -16.14 -5.31
C ASP A 143 5.89 -16.35 -3.99
N VAL A 144 6.14 -15.26 -3.27
CA VAL A 144 6.70 -15.30 -1.91
C VAL A 144 5.69 -14.85 -0.86
N GLY A 145 4.40 -14.82 -1.19
CA GLY A 145 3.33 -14.47 -0.28
C GLY A 145 3.15 -12.97 -0.03
N CYS A 146 3.72 -12.10 -0.87
CA CYS A 146 3.66 -10.66 -0.69
C CYS A 146 2.80 -9.99 -1.76
N ILE A 147 1.99 -9.01 -1.33
CA ILE A 147 1.40 -7.99 -2.23
C ILE A 147 2.03 -6.66 -1.86
N VAL A 148 2.51 -5.92 -2.85
CA VAL A 148 3.05 -4.57 -2.62
C VAL A 148 2.10 -3.54 -3.21
N VAL A 149 1.75 -2.52 -2.41
CA VAL A 149 0.92 -1.39 -2.84
C VAL A 149 1.58 -0.08 -2.41
N ASN A 150 1.58 0.91 -3.28
CA ASN A 150 2.02 2.25 -2.92
C ASN A 150 1.01 2.91 -1.96
N CYS A 151 1.48 3.74 -1.02
CA CYS A 151 0.62 4.35 0.02
C CYS A 151 -0.45 5.28 -0.58
N THR A 152 -0.14 6.03 -1.64
CA THR A 152 -1.10 6.88 -2.35
C THR A 152 -2.15 6.05 -3.09
N THR A 153 -1.75 4.91 -3.68
CA THR A 153 -2.68 3.95 -4.27
C THR A 153 -3.64 3.40 -3.22
N LEU A 154 -3.13 3.00 -2.06
CA LEU A 154 -3.96 2.48 -0.96
C LEU A 154 -4.95 3.54 -0.46
N ALA A 155 -4.54 4.80 -0.32
CA ALA A 155 -5.43 5.89 0.05
C ALA A 155 -6.52 6.12 -1.02
N ALA A 156 -6.16 6.09 -2.31
CA ALA A 156 -7.14 6.22 -3.39
C ALA A 156 -8.18 5.09 -3.37
N MET A 157 -7.75 3.85 -3.08
CA MET A 157 -8.69 2.73 -2.88
C MET A 157 -9.69 3.04 -1.76
N GLY A 158 -9.22 3.52 -0.61
CA GLY A 158 -10.09 3.86 0.52
C GLY A 158 -11.09 4.97 0.18
N THR A 159 -10.66 6.02 -0.52
CA THR A 159 -11.57 7.08 -0.99
C THR A 159 -12.67 6.51 -1.89
N TYR A 160 -12.30 5.68 -2.86
CA TYR A 160 -13.29 5.07 -3.75
C TYR A 160 -14.28 4.19 -2.97
N LEU A 161 -13.78 3.35 -2.07
CA LEU A 161 -14.62 2.44 -1.27
C LEU A 161 -15.60 3.17 -0.34
N GLN A 162 -15.26 4.38 0.08
CA GLN A 162 -16.14 5.23 0.91
C GLN A 162 -17.13 6.07 0.09
N THR A 163 -16.70 6.59 -1.05
CA THR A 163 -17.41 7.66 -1.77
C THR A 163 -17.96 7.23 -3.13
N GLY A 164 -17.46 6.15 -3.70
CA GLY A 164 -17.72 5.75 -5.09
C GLY A 164 -17.04 6.66 -6.13
N MET A 165 -16.25 7.66 -5.70
CA MET A 165 -15.56 8.56 -6.61
C MET A 165 -14.35 7.85 -7.25
N PRO A 166 -14.31 7.70 -8.57
CA PRO A 166 -13.18 7.07 -9.26
C PRO A 166 -11.91 7.93 -9.13
N LEU A 167 -10.78 7.39 -9.60
CA LEU A 167 -9.51 8.12 -9.59
C LEU A 167 -9.55 9.28 -10.59
N VAL A 168 -9.81 10.48 -10.11
CA VAL A 168 -9.87 11.72 -10.90
C VAL A 168 -8.85 12.76 -10.46
N GLU A 169 -8.20 12.55 -9.32
CA GLU A 169 -7.21 13.46 -8.75
C GLU A 169 -5.94 12.73 -8.33
N LYS A 170 -4.80 13.37 -8.51
CA LYS A 170 -3.49 12.86 -8.08
C LYS A 170 -2.67 13.98 -7.48
N CYS A 171 -2.08 13.73 -6.31
CA CYS A 171 -1.06 14.59 -5.74
C CYS A 171 0.24 14.44 -6.54
N VAL A 172 0.81 15.56 -6.96
CA VAL A 172 2.10 15.61 -7.68
C VAL A 172 3.05 16.57 -7.00
N THR A 173 4.33 16.25 -7.04
CA THR A 173 5.38 17.18 -6.64
C THR A 173 5.72 18.04 -7.86
N VAL A 174 5.81 19.35 -7.66
CA VAL A 174 6.23 20.33 -8.66
C VAL A 174 7.50 20.99 -8.13
N ASP A 175 8.55 20.98 -8.94
CA ASP A 175 9.86 21.60 -8.66
C ASP A 175 10.04 22.87 -9.50
#